data_d585089181eeea6c8a4faf96478cb1a0
#
_entry.id   d585089181eeea6c8a4faf96478cb1a0
#
_cell.length_a   1.000
_cell.length_b   1.000
_cell.length_c   1.000
_cell.angle_alpha   90.00
_cell.angle_beta   90.00
_cell.angle_gamma   90.00
#
_symmetry.space_group_name_H-M   'P 1'
#
loop_
_entity.id
_entity.type
_entity.pdbx_description
1 polymer ?
#
loop_
_entity_poly.entity_id
_entity_poly.type
_entity_poly.pdbx_seq_one_letter_code
_entity_poly.pdbx_strand_id
1 'polypeptide(L)'
;MSALRSLGAAAVLLAVAAAQDASVELVLRDGVAVVAERLRGDATAGFTASVGGKAMVVPAGALLLVRGVATAPPALPSAWLQGGDVLRGAITGGDDAGNRVDVQSPVFGTVAVAVDRLDALAAPTVAEPLRLRLPDGVDEALFVRAKVGFDLLAGALHQFGAPGVRFQPDGVDAPRWFAVDEVAALRLRGAEARADAPGATLWTRVGDRVGVTLVRCADDGVQLQLEGGIAATLRWSDLGALALHGGCAHLSDLTPAAVRESGFDGDVVHPFRRDANALGGPLVAGGRAVGKGLGVHSKSRLAFVAPAGAASFWTRVAFDDSVALLGLEPRVDVRVLVGDKVVFERKDFAFGQSAQDTGLLPVRAGDTVTLEVDHGKGRDLGDRVDWIAPMFLLGRG
;
A
#
# COMPACT_ATOMS: atom_id res chain seq x y z
N MET A 1 -29.60 -17.34 42.17
CA MET A 1 -29.31 -15.90 41.87
C MET A 1 -27.81 -15.67 41.61
N SER A 2 -27.16 -16.51 40.80
CA SER A 2 -25.68 -16.41 40.58
C SER A 2 -25.26 -16.41 39.10
N ALA A 3 -26.18 -16.37 38.15
CA ALA A 3 -25.87 -16.42 36.72
C ALA A 3 -25.91 -15.07 35.99
N LEU A 4 -26.36 -13.98 36.65
CA LEU A 4 -26.47 -12.67 35.99
C LEU A 4 -25.24 -11.75 36.18
N ARG A 5 -24.26 -12.12 36.99
CA ARG A 5 -23.06 -11.28 37.20
C ARG A 5 -21.89 -11.58 36.26
N SER A 6 -21.88 -12.72 35.56
CA SER A 6 -20.80 -13.09 34.67
C SER A 6 -20.97 -12.53 33.23
N LEU A 7 -22.19 -12.23 32.81
CA LEU A 7 -22.46 -11.67 31.46
C LEU A 7 -22.10 -10.19 31.34
N GLY A 8 -22.15 -9.41 32.45
CA GLY A 8 -21.81 -7.99 32.42
C GLY A 8 -20.30 -7.71 32.25
N ALA A 9 -19.44 -8.56 32.82
CA ALA A 9 -18.00 -8.35 32.77
C ALA A 9 -17.40 -8.72 31.40
N ALA A 10 -17.95 -9.76 30.76
CA ALA A 10 -17.50 -10.16 29.41
C ALA A 10 -17.91 -9.15 28.33
N ALA A 11 -19.10 -8.55 28.44
CA ALA A 11 -19.58 -7.54 27.51
C ALA A 11 -18.79 -6.22 27.60
N VAL A 12 -18.38 -5.84 28.80
CA VAL A 12 -17.57 -4.63 29.03
C VAL A 12 -16.13 -4.81 28.52
N LEU A 13 -15.54 -6.01 28.71
CA LEU A 13 -14.21 -6.32 28.19
C LEU A 13 -14.19 -6.40 26.65
N LEU A 14 -15.23 -6.93 26.02
CA LEU A 14 -15.37 -6.94 24.55
C LEU A 14 -15.58 -5.52 23.99
N ALA A 15 -16.31 -4.66 24.65
CA ALA A 15 -16.51 -3.27 24.22
C ALA A 15 -15.23 -2.43 24.36
N VAL A 16 -14.41 -2.67 25.40
CA VAL A 16 -13.11 -1.98 25.59
C VAL A 16 -12.08 -2.48 24.58
N ALA A 17 -12.01 -3.78 24.26
CA ALA A 17 -11.14 -4.31 23.23
C ALA A 17 -11.53 -3.79 21.84
N ALA A 18 -12.81 -3.74 21.50
CA ALA A 18 -13.30 -3.18 20.23
C ALA A 18 -13.02 -1.67 20.08
N ALA A 19 -12.97 -0.92 21.20
CA ALA A 19 -12.62 0.50 21.17
C ALA A 19 -11.11 0.76 20.98
N GLN A 20 -10.23 -0.15 21.43
CA GLN A 20 -8.79 -0.04 21.21
C GLN A 20 -8.36 -0.38 19.77
N ASP A 21 -9.08 -1.29 19.09
CA ASP A 21 -8.80 -1.67 17.69
C ASP A 21 -9.23 -0.60 16.67
N ALA A 22 -9.95 0.43 17.06
CA ALA A 22 -10.48 1.46 16.15
C ALA A 22 -9.64 2.76 16.13
N SER A 23 -8.56 2.87 16.91
CA SER A 23 -7.73 4.09 16.89
C SER A 23 -6.93 4.21 15.61
N VAL A 24 -6.94 5.40 15.01
CA VAL A 24 -6.20 5.72 13.81
C VAL A 24 -5.17 6.82 14.06
N GLU A 25 -4.05 6.79 13.35
CA GLU A 25 -3.12 7.92 13.32
C GLU A 25 -3.47 8.83 12.15
N LEU A 26 -3.64 10.10 12.41
CA LEU A 26 -3.89 11.13 11.41
C LEU A 26 -2.59 11.89 11.15
N VAL A 27 -2.21 12.03 9.89
CA VAL A 27 -1.09 12.88 9.46
C VAL A 27 -1.67 14.11 8.79
N LEU A 28 -1.32 15.27 9.32
CA LEU A 28 -1.85 16.55 8.89
C LEU A 28 -0.82 17.32 8.05
N ARG A 29 -1.32 18.28 7.29
CA ARG A 29 -0.52 19.11 6.36
C ARG A 29 0.54 19.97 7.04
N ASP A 30 0.39 20.27 8.31
CA ASP A 30 1.37 20.97 9.12
C ASP A 30 2.48 20.07 9.68
N GLY A 31 2.51 18.79 9.28
CA GLY A 31 3.45 17.78 9.75
C GLY A 31 3.06 17.16 11.10
N VAL A 32 1.95 17.58 11.70
CA VAL A 32 1.48 17.00 12.96
C VAL A 32 0.90 15.61 12.71
N ALA A 33 1.31 14.65 13.54
CA ALA A 33 0.71 13.31 13.58
C ALA A 33 0.07 13.08 14.95
N VAL A 34 -1.21 12.71 14.95
CA VAL A 34 -1.99 12.48 16.18
C VAL A 34 -2.75 11.17 16.12
N VAL A 35 -2.88 10.50 17.25
CA VAL A 35 -3.74 9.32 17.39
C VAL A 35 -5.14 9.75 17.80
N ALA A 36 -6.12 9.40 16.97
CA ALA A 36 -7.53 9.70 17.20
C ALA A 36 -8.32 8.42 17.47
N GLU A 37 -9.22 8.46 18.44
CA GLU A 37 -10.16 7.39 18.75
C GLU A 37 -11.34 7.36 17.76
N ARG A 38 -11.64 8.52 17.14
CA ARG A 38 -12.74 8.68 16.18
C ARG A 38 -12.39 9.76 15.17
N LEU A 39 -12.89 9.58 13.94
CA LEU A 39 -12.80 10.55 12.87
C LEU A 39 -14.15 10.64 12.16
N ARG A 40 -14.70 11.84 12.01
CA ARG A 40 -15.96 12.11 11.29
C ARG A 40 -15.78 13.29 10.37
N GLY A 41 -16.53 13.31 9.27
CA GLY A 41 -16.50 14.41 8.30
C GLY A 41 -16.14 13.95 6.91
N ASP A 42 -15.85 14.88 6.03
CA ASP A 42 -15.52 14.66 4.64
C ASP A 42 -14.43 15.62 4.16
N ALA A 43 -13.89 15.35 2.96
CA ALA A 43 -12.79 16.13 2.40
C ALA A 43 -13.17 17.58 2.06
N THR A 44 -14.47 17.89 1.87
CA THR A 44 -14.98 19.21 1.48
C THR A 44 -15.25 20.08 2.70
N ALA A 45 -15.97 19.55 3.69
CA ALA A 45 -16.33 20.27 4.90
C ALA A 45 -15.24 20.24 5.98
N GLY A 46 -14.31 19.29 5.88
CA GLY A 46 -13.28 19.00 6.87
C GLY A 46 -13.75 17.90 7.84
N PHE A 47 -12.93 17.65 8.86
CA PHE A 47 -13.14 16.54 9.78
C PHE A 47 -13.15 17.02 11.23
N THR A 48 -13.76 16.21 12.07
CA THR A 48 -13.67 16.30 13.53
C THR A 48 -13.09 14.99 14.04
N ALA A 49 -11.97 15.08 14.75
CA ALA A 49 -11.30 13.94 15.38
C ALA A 49 -11.50 14.00 16.91
N SER A 50 -11.58 12.84 17.56
CA SER A 50 -11.46 12.72 19.02
C SER A 50 -10.03 12.34 19.36
N VAL A 51 -9.34 13.17 20.12
CA VAL A 51 -7.94 12.97 20.52
C VAL A 51 -7.84 13.11 22.04
N GLY A 52 -7.55 12.01 22.74
CA GLY A 52 -7.54 12.00 24.21
C GLY A 52 -8.87 12.45 24.80
N GLY A 53 -9.99 12.06 24.20
CA GLY A 53 -11.35 12.42 24.60
C GLY A 53 -11.77 13.86 24.27
N LYS A 54 -10.92 14.66 23.59
CA LYS A 54 -11.21 16.04 23.19
C LYS A 54 -11.48 16.13 21.69
N ALA A 55 -12.43 16.95 21.29
CA ALA A 55 -12.69 17.23 19.89
C ALA A 55 -11.58 18.11 19.29
N MET A 56 -11.02 17.69 18.16
CA MET A 56 -10.08 18.43 17.35
C MET A 56 -10.69 18.65 15.96
N VAL A 57 -10.75 19.90 15.53
CA VAL A 57 -11.20 20.24 14.17
C VAL A 57 -10.02 20.14 13.22
N VAL A 58 -10.21 19.38 12.14
CA VAL A 58 -9.25 19.23 11.03
C VAL A 58 -9.85 19.91 9.80
N PRO A 59 -9.35 21.08 9.40
CA PRO A 59 -9.90 21.82 8.26
C PRO A 59 -9.86 20.99 6.95
N ALA A 60 -10.72 21.34 6.02
CA ALA A 60 -10.68 20.78 4.67
C ALA A 60 -9.28 20.93 4.05
N GLY A 61 -8.78 19.85 3.43
CA GLY A 61 -7.45 19.78 2.82
C GLY A 61 -6.28 19.74 3.82
N ALA A 62 -6.54 19.67 5.14
CA ALA A 62 -5.50 19.53 6.14
C ALA A 62 -5.15 18.06 6.44
N LEU A 63 -6.07 17.12 6.26
CA LEU A 63 -5.82 15.69 6.44
C LEU A 63 -5.15 15.14 5.19
N LEU A 64 -4.01 14.47 5.34
CA LEU A 64 -3.24 13.88 4.25
C LEU A 64 -3.26 12.34 4.28
N LEU A 65 -3.18 11.76 5.50
CA LEU A 65 -3.10 10.32 5.65
C LEU A 65 -3.80 9.89 6.93
N VAL A 66 -4.54 8.78 6.84
CA VAL A 66 -5.09 8.05 7.99
C VAL A 66 -4.43 6.69 8.03
N ARG A 67 -3.86 6.31 9.17
CA ARG A 67 -3.17 5.02 9.36
C ARG A 67 -3.88 4.19 10.41
N GLY A 68 -4.33 3.01 10.02
CA GLY A 68 -4.87 2.00 10.92
C GLY A 68 -3.78 1.15 11.58
N VAL A 69 -4.20 0.24 12.44
CA VAL A 69 -3.31 -0.78 13.03
C VAL A 69 -2.96 -1.80 11.95
N ALA A 70 -1.67 -2.11 11.83
CA ALA A 70 -1.22 -3.12 10.87
C ALA A 70 -1.57 -4.53 11.36
N THR A 71 -1.93 -5.36 10.43
CA THR A 71 -2.10 -6.81 10.63
C THR A 71 -1.42 -7.54 9.49
N ALA A 72 -0.90 -8.74 9.76
CA ALA A 72 -0.41 -9.59 8.69
C ALA A 72 -1.59 -9.92 7.74
N PRO A 73 -1.52 -9.54 6.46
CA PRO A 73 -2.60 -9.84 5.53
C PRO A 73 -2.72 -11.35 5.33
N PRO A 74 -3.94 -11.90 5.22
CA PRO A 74 -4.13 -13.30 4.91
C PRO A 74 -3.57 -13.62 3.50
N ALA A 75 -3.14 -14.86 3.31
CA ALA A 75 -2.69 -15.35 2.01
C ALA A 75 -3.92 -15.58 1.10
N LEU A 76 -4.32 -14.56 0.35
CA LEU A 76 -5.45 -14.58 -0.57
C LEU A 76 -4.97 -14.44 -2.02
N PRO A 77 -5.73 -15.02 -2.99
CA PRO A 77 -5.56 -14.67 -4.40
C PRO A 77 -5.66 -13.16 -4.62
N SER A 78 -5.10 -12.68 -5.70
CA SER A 78 -5.10 -11.25 -6.00
C SER A 78 -5.41 -10.96 -7.47
N ALA A 79 -6.21 -9.93 -7.69
CA ALA A 79 -6.40 -9.28 -8.98
C ALA A 79 -5.60 -7.98 -8.99
N TRP A 80 -4.67 -7.87 -9.93
CA TRP A 80 -3.83 -6.70 -10.16
C TRP A 80 -4.39 -5.93 -11.34
N LEU A 81 -4.74 -4.68 -11.10
CA LEU A 81 -5.43 -3.84 -12.07
C LEU A 81 -4.49 -2.75 -12.58
N GLN A 82 -4.84 -2.23 -13.73
CA GLN A 82 -4.18 -1.06 -14.29
C GLN A 82 -4.19 0.10 -13.31
N GLY A 83 -3.10 0.89 -13.32
CA GLY A 83 -2.93 1.96 -12.34
C GLY A 83 -2.40 1.50 -10.98
N GLY A 84 -2.11 0.19 -10.84
CA GLY A 84 -1.51 -0.40 -9.65
C GLY A 84 -2.49 -0.75 -8.53
N ASP A 85 -3.78 -0.74 -8.80
CA ASP A 85 -4.79 -1.23 -7.86
C ASP A 85 -4.65 -2.75 -7.69
N VAL A 86 -4.91 -3.23 -6.47
CA VAL A 86 -4.86 -4.65 -6.12
C VAL A 86 -6.08 -4.98 -5.26
N LEU A 87 -6.86 -5.96 -5.71
CA LEU A 87 -7.94 -6.55 -4.93
C LEU A 87 -7.54 -7.94 -4.44
N ARG A 88 -7.79 -8.23 -3.17
CA ARG A 88 -7.53 -9.52 -2.54
C ARG A 88 -8.84 -10.28 -2.36
N GLY A 89 -8.88 -11.50 -2.86
CA GLY A 89 -10.08 -12.33 -2.73
C GLY A 89 -10.09 -13.53 -3.64
N ALA A 90 -11.06 -14.41 -3.45
CA ALA A 90 -11.24 -15.58 -4.30
C ALA A 90 -11.85 -15.17 -5.65
N ILE A 91 -11.37 -15.78 -6.73
CA ILE A 91 -12.01 -15.68 -8.04
C ILE A 91 -13.20 -16.64 -8.02
N THR A 92 -14.41 -16.12 -8.13
CA THR A 92 -15.65 -16.91 -7.99
C THR A 92 -16.41 -17.11 -9.29
N GLY A 93 -16.09 -16.34 -10.32
CA GLY A 93 -16.76 -16.44 -11.62
C GLY A 93 -16.41 -15.30 -12.55
N GLY A 94 -17.29 -15.08 -13.51
CA GLY A 94 -17.22 -14.03 -14.51
C GLY A 94 -18.47 -14.05 -15.36
N ASP A 95 -18.44 -13.40 -16.54
CA ASP A 95 -19.50 -13.52 -17.52
C ASP A 95 -19.17 -14.55 -18.61
N ASP A 96 -20.19 -14.98 -19.34
CA ASP A 96 -20.03 -15.97 -20.41
C ASP A 96 -19.23 -15.43 -21.61
N ALA A 97 -19.14 -14.12 -21.76
CA ALA A 97 -18.40 -13.45 -22.83
C ALA A 97 -16.91 -13.28 -22.49
N GLY A 98 -16.49 -13.57 -21.25
CA GLY A 98 -15.11 -13.45 -20.80
C GLY A 98 -14.66 -12.02 -20.54
N ASN A 99 -15.59 -11.05 -20.48
CA ASN A 99 -15.25 -9.64 -20.30
C ASN A 99 -15.15 -9.21 -18.83
N ARG A 100 -15.55 -10.09 -17.90
CA ARG A 100 -15.62 -9.80 -16.47
C ARG A 100 -15.07 -10.95 -15.63
N VAL A 101 -14.41 -10.61 -14.54
CA VAL A 101 -14.06 -11.53 -13.46
C VAL A 101 -14.67 -11.05 -12.15
N ASP A 102 -15.25 -11.96 -11.39
CA ASP A 102 -15.85 -11.70 -10.08
C ASP A 102 -14.88 -12.08 -8.98
N VAL A 103 -14.45 -11.07 -8.20
CA VAL A 103 -13.53 -11.22 -7.07
C VAL A 103 -14.32 -11.12 -5.78
N GLN A 104 -14.36 -12.18 -5.00
CA GLN A 104 -14.97 -12.19 -3.67
C GLN A 104 -14.00 -11.65 -2.63
N SER A 105 -14.05 -10.34 -2.39
CA SER A 105 -13.24 -9.67 -1.38
C SER A 105 -13.84 -9.88 0.02
N PRO A 106 -13.01 -10.18 1.05
CA PRO A 106 -13.48 -10.23 2.43
C PRO A 106 -13.98 -8.88 2.97
N VAL A 107 -13.55 -7.78 2.33
CA VAL A 107 -13.85 -6.41 2.76
C VAL A 107 -14.99 -5.80 1.95
N PHE A 108 -14.95 -5.94 0.62
CA PHE A 108 -15.90 -5.27 -0.29
C PHE A 108 -17.02 -6.19 -0.77
N GLY A 109 -17.03 -7.47 -0.39
CA GLY A 109 -17.96 -8.46 -0.98
C GLY A 109 -17.57 -8.80 -2.42
N THR A 110 -18.53 -9.11 -3.25
CA THR A 110 -18.27 -9.42 -4.67
C THR A 110 -18.01 -8.15 -5.45
N VAL A 111 -16.80 -8.03 -6.00
CA VAL A 111 -16.39 -6.94 -6.89
C VAL A 111 -16.27 -7.49 -8.31
N ALA A 112 -17.07 -6.93 -9.22
CA ALA A 112 -17.00 -7.23 -10.65
C ALA A 112 -15.89 -6.40 -11.28
N VAL A 113 -14.88 -7.04 -11.84
CA VAL A 113 -13.74 -6.40 -12.50
C VAL A 113 -13.79 -6.66 -14.00
N ALA A 114 -13.73 -5.62 -14.81
CA ALA A 114 -13.62 -5.74 -16.25
C ALA A 114 -12.23 -6.31 -16.64
N VAL A 115 -12.21 -7.27 -17.57
CA VAL A 115 -10.95 -7.98 -17.93
C VAL A 115 -9.97 -7.06 -18.64
N ASP A 116 -10.43 -6.06 -19.37
CA ASP A 116 -9.59 -5.04 -20.01
C ASP A 116 -8.85 -4.14 -18.99
N ARG A 117 -9.28 -4.15 -17.71
CA ARG A 117 -8.65 -3.47 -16.60
C ARG A 117 -7.64 -4.33 -15.84
N LEU A 118 -7.52 -5.61 -16.20
CA LEU A 118 -6.74 -6.58 -15.47
C LEU A 118 -5.32 -6.69 -16.06
N ASP A 119 -4.31 -6.52 -15.23
CA ASP A 119 -2.91 -6.80 -15.57
C ASP A 119 -2.50 -8.23 -15.19
N ALA A 120 -3.04 -8.72 -14.08
CA ALA A 120 -2.78 -10.09 -13.62
C ALA A 120 -3.82 -10.60 -12.63
N LEU A 121 -4.01 -11.92 -12.64
CA LEU A 121 -4.55 -12.67 -11.51
C LEU A 121 -3.44 -13.54 -10.94
N ALA A 122 -3.38 -13.68 -9.63
CA ALA A 122 -2.34 -14.50 -9.00
C ALA A 122 -2.86 -15.29 -7.81
N ALA A 123 -2.38 -16.50 -7.69
CA ALA A 123 -2.54 -17.32 -6.49
C ALA A 123 -1.77 -16.70 -5.30
N PRO A 124 -2.12 -17.02 -4.05
CA PRO A 124 -1.47 -16.46 -2.85
C PRO A 124 0.05 -16.67 -2.80
N THR A 125 0.54 -17.69 -3.48
CA THR A 125 1.97 -18.04 -3.54
C THR A 125 2.79 -17.16 -4.47
N VAL A 126 2.14 -16.32 -5.29
CA VAL A 126 2.80 -15.40 -6.22
C VAL A 126 2.61 -13.97 -5.73
N ALA A 127 3.57 -13.47 -4.96
CA ALA A 127 3.49 -12.16 -4.32
C ALA A 127 3.55 -10.99 -5.32
N GLU A 128 4.33 -11.13 -6.38
CA GLU A 128 4.56 -10.08 -7.38
C GLU A 128 4.33 -10.62 -8.81
N PRO A 129 3.07 -10.85 -9.23
CA PRO A 129 2.78 -11.45 -10.53
C PRO A 129 3.24 -10.57 -11.71
N LEU A 130 3.36 -9.25 -11.51
CA LEU A 130 3.84 -8.35 -12.56
C LEU A 130 5.32 -8.56 -12.92
N ARG A 131 6.09 -9.26 -12.07
CA ARG A 131 7.47 -9.69 -12.40
C ARG A 131 7.52 -10.94 -13.31
N LEU A 132 6.42 -11.68 -13.42
CA LEU A 132 6.30 -12.74 -14.40
C LEU A 132 6.21 -12.09 -15.79
N ARG A 133 7.31 -12.11 -16.55
CA ARG A 133 7.40 -11.43 -17.84
C ARG A 133 6.59 -12.19 -18.88
N LEU A 134 5.82 -11.43 -19.68
CA LEU A 134 5.28 -11.95 -20.93
C LEU A 134 6.39 -11.98 -21.97
N PRO A 135 6.53 -13.06 -22.76
CA PRO A 135 7.43 -13.08 -23.92
C PRO A 135 7.07 -11.98 -24.93
N ASP A 136 8.02 -11.63 -25.77
CA ASP A 136 7.78 -10.67 -26.85
C ASP A 136 6.69 -11.19 -27.81
N GLY A 137 5.73 -10.33 -28.12
CA GLY A 137 4.60 -10.68 -29.00
C GLY A 137 3.49 -11.51 -28.34
N VAL A 138 3.60 -11.83 -27.05
CA VAL A 138 2.56 -12.51 -26.26
C VAL A 138 1.78 -11.49 -25.47
N ASP A 139 0.46 -11.44 -25.63
CA ASP A 139 -0.42 -10.52 -24.92
C ASP A 139 -1.08 -11.15 -23.70
N GLU A 140 -1.26 -12.47 -23.72
CA GLU A 140 -1.86 -13.22 -22.64
C GLU A 140 -1.08 -14.50 -22.33
N ALA A 141 -0.80 -14.76 -21.07
CA ALA A 141 -0.14 -16.00 -20.66
C ALA A 141 -0.68 -16.53 -19.33
N LEU A 142 -0.91 -17.83 -19.32
CA LEU A 142 -1.26 -18.58 -18.14
C LEU A 142 0.00 -19.25 -17.56
N PHE A 143 0.28 -19.04 -16.29
CA PHE A 143 1.34 -19.71 -15.53
C PHE A 143 0.73 -20.85 -14.74
N VAL A 144 1.01 -22.07 -15.14
CA VAL A 144 0.47 -23.29 -14.53
C VAL A 144 1.51 -23.86 -13.57
N ARG A 145 1.08 -24.36 -12.43
CA ARG A 145 1.99 -24.98 -11.43
C ARG A 145 2.66 -26.21 -12.02
N ALA A 146 3.98 -26.25 -11.98
CA ALA A 146 4.77 -27.42 -12.29
C ALA A 146 5.31 -28.08 -11.02
N LYS A 147 5.99 -29.22 -11.13
CA LYS A 147 6.67 -29.85 -10.00
C LYS A 147 7.72 -28.94 -9.37
N VAL A 148 8.38 -28.12 -10.20
CA VAL A 148 9.32 -27.07 -9.78
C VAL A 148 9.00 -25.82 -10.61
N GLY A 149 8.60 -24.74 -9.95
CA GLY A 149 8.29 -23.48 -10.63
C GLY A 149 6.93 -23.49 -11.35
N PHE A 150 6.92 -22.91 -12.54
CA PHE A 150 5.71 -22.69 -13.34
C PHE A 150 6.01 -22.99 -14.83
N ASP A 151 5.05 -23.61 -15.50
CA ASP A 151 5.01 -23.71 -16.95
C ASP A 151 4.24 -22.52 -17.51
N LEU A 152 4.79 -21.84 -18.53
CA LEU A 152 4.14 -20.73 -19.21
C LEU A 152 3.41 -21.26 -20.45
N LEU A 153 2.13 -20.93 -20.55
CA LEU A 153 1.28 -21.18 -21.70
C LEU A 153 0.88 -19.83 -22.31
N ALA A 154 1.44 -19.47 -23.46
CA ALA A 154 0.93 -18.37 -24.26
C ALA A 154 -0.39 -18.77 -24.92
N GLY A 155 -1.30 -17.81 -25.15
CA GLY A 155 -2.60 -18.13 -25.78
C GLY A 155 -3.64 -17.06 -25.53
N ALA A 156 -4.91 -17.44 -25.48
CA ALA A 156 -6.05 -16.55 -25.30
C ALA A 156 -6.92 -16.94 -24.11
N LEU A 157 -7.27 -15.94 -23.29
CA LEU A 157 -8.26 -16.06 -22.24
C LEU A 157 -9.66 -16.07 -22.89
N HIS A 158 -10.51 -17.01 -22.47
CA HIS A 158 -11.89 -17.10 -22.92
C HIS A 158 -12.91 -16.76 -21.86
N GLN A 159 -12.71 -17.24 -20.62
CA GLN A 159 -13.74 -17.10 -19.59
C GLN A 159 -13.18 -17.38 -18.19
N PHE A 160 -13.83 -16.78 -17.18
CA PHE A 160 -13.70 -17.18 -15.78
C PHE A 160 -14.98 -17.87 -15.32
N GLY A 161 -14.87 -18.89 -14.51
CA GLY A 161 -16.03 -19.60 -13.99
C GLY A 161 -15.71 -20.41 -12.75
N ALA A 162 -16.71 -21.08 -12.18
CA ALA A 162 -16.53 -21.93 -11.01
C ALA A 162 -15.45 -23.03 -11.21
N PRO A 163 -15.24 -23.61 -12.41
CA PRO A 163 -14.15 -24.56 -12.63
C PRO A 163 -12.75 -23.92 -12.62
N GLY A 164 -12.64 -22.59 -12.84
CA GLY A 164 -11.35 -21.90 -12.92
C GLY A 164 -11.25 -20.94 -14.09
N VAL A 165 -10.18 -21.05 -14.86
CA VAL A 165 -9.88 -20.22 -16.03
C VAL A 165 -10.02 -21.05 -17.30
N ARG A 166 -10.86 -20.62 -18.24
CA ARG A 166 -10.96 -21.21 -19.57
C ARG A 166 -9.98 -20.50 -20.49
N PHE A 167 -8.96 -21.21 -20.90
CA PHE A 167 -7.84 -20.66 -21.67
C PHE A 167 -7.52 -21.55 -22.87
N GLN A 168 -7.15 -20.95 -23.99
CA GLN A 168 -6.72 -21.65 -25.18
C GLN A 168 -5.22 -21.43 -25.40
N PRO A 169 -4.36 -22.41 -25.09
CA PRO A 169 -2.95 -22.31 -25.41
C PRO A 169 -2.71 -22.23 -26.90
N ASP A 170 -1.66 -21.52 -27.30
CA ASP A 170 -1.23 -21.45 -28.71
C ASP A 170 -0.94 -22.85 -29.25
N GLY A 171 -1.38 -23.10 -30.49
CA GLY A 171 -1.24 -24.39 -31.14
C GLY A 171 -2.19 -25.48 -30.67
N VAL A 172 -3.18 -25.14 -29.84
CA VAL A 172 -4.26 -26.04 -29.40
C VAL A 172 -5.58 -25.62 -30.04
N ASP A 173 -6.31 -26.57 -30.62
CA ASP A 173 -7.50 -26.28 -31.43
C ASP A 173 -8.70 -25.73 -30.62
N ALA A 174 -8.76 -26.00 -29.32
CA ALA A 174 -9.93 -25.61 -28.50
C ALA A 174 -9.52 -25.17 -27.09
N PRO A 175 -10.24 -24.19 -26.50
CA PRO A 175 -10.02 -23.76 -25.13
C PRO A 175 -10.42 -24.86 -24.14
N ARG A 176 -9.66 -24.97 -23.05
CA ARG A 176 -9.94 -25.89 -21.94
C ARG A 176 -9.96 -25.17 -20.62
N TRP A 177 -10.57 -25.80 -19.62
CA TRP A 177 -10.56 -25.31 -18.25
C TRP A 177 -9.25 -25.70 -17.56
N PHE A 178 -8.68 -24.75 -16.83
CA PHE A 178 -7.61 -24.94 -15.88
C PHE A 178 -8.17 -24.65 -14.50
N ALA A 179 -8.07 -25.60 -13.59
CA ALA A 179 -8.58 -25.46 -12.23
C ALA A 179 -7.85 -24.35 -11.47
N VAL A 180 -8.53 -23.70 -10.53
CA VAL A 180 -7.95 -22.57 -9.76
C VAL A 180 -6.67 -22.96 -9.04
N ASP A 181 -6.58 -24.19 -8.54
CA ASP A 181 -5.41 -24.72 -7.83
C ASP A 181 -4.24 -25.08 -8.76
N GLU A 182 -4.51 -25.33 -10.05
CA GLU A 182 -3.47 -25.50 -11.07
C GLU A 182 -2.87 -24.17 -11.52
N VAL A 183 -3.63 -23.07 -11.44
CA VAL A 183 -3.19 -21.75 -11.90
C VAL A 183 -2.34 -21.06 -10.83
N ALA A 184 -1.11 -20.72 -11.17
CA ALA A 184 -0.26 -19.88 -10.35
C ALA A 184 -0.52 -18.38 -10.62
N ALA A 185 -0.61 -18.00 -11.91
CA ALA A 185 -0.95 -16.67 -12.33
C ALA A 185 -1.52 -16.66 -13.77
N LEU A 186 -2.32 -15.65 -14.07
CA LEU A 186 -2.65 -15.21 -15.41
C LEU A 186 -2.05 -13.82 -15.58
N ARG A 187 -1.33 -13.59 -16.68
CA ARG A 187 -0.82 -12.29 -17.06
C ARG A 187 -1.49 -11.84 -18.34
N LEU A 188 -1.93 -10.59 -18.34
CA LEU A 188 -2.50 -9.92 -19.49
C LEU A 188 -1.62 -8.71 -19.83
N ARG A 189 -1.48 -8.40 -21.11
CA ARG A 189 -0.89 -7.12 -21.52
C ARG A 189 -1.99 -6.09 -21.44
N GLY A 190 -2.01 -5.36 -20.34
CA GLY A 190 -3.02 -4.35 -20.06
C GLY A 190 -3.10 -3.30 -21.16
N ALA A 191 -4.30 -2.77 -21.38
CA ALA A 191 -4.50 -1.56 -22.17
C ALA A 191 -3.91 -0.35 -21.44
N GLU A 192 -4.05 0.85 -22.00
CA GLU A 192 -3.45 2.08 -21.47
C GLU A 192 -3.76 2.37 -20.01
N ALA A 193 -2.81 3.03 -19.34
CA ALA A 193 -2.93 3.41 -17.93
C ALA A 193 -4.21 4.25 -17.68
N ARG A 194 -4.74 4.12 -16.47
CA ARG A 194 -5.90 4.88 -15.99
C ARG A 194 -5.74 6.38 -16.24
N ALA A 195 -6.71 7.01 -16.90
CA ALA A 195 -6.68 8.43 -17.25
C ALA A 195 -6.88 9.34 -16.03
N ASP A 196 -7.68 8.92 -15.03
CA ASP A 196 -8.04 9.74 -13.87
C ASP A 196 -7.39 9.22 -12.59
N ALA A 197 -6.63 10.09 -11.91
CA ALA A 197 -6.12 9.79 -10.58
C ALA A 197 -7.28 9.80 -9.56
N PRO A 198 -7.43 8.78 -8.71
CA PRO A 198 -8.43 8.77 -7.67
C PRO A 198 -8.18 9.88 -6.64
N GLY A 199 -9.24 10.35 -5.97
CA GLY A 199 -9.12 11.36 -4.90
C GLY A 199 -8.36 10.86 -3.67
N ALA A 200 -8.27 9.52 -3.50
CA ALA A 200 -7.52 8.87 -2.43
C ALA A 200 -7.05 7.47 -2.85
N THR A 201 -6.07 6.94 -2.15
CA THR A 201 -5.68 5.52 -2.21
C THR A 201 -5.95 4.88 -0.86
N LEU A 202 -6.65 3.75 -0.89
CA LEU A 202 -7.00 2.95 0.26
C LEU A 202 -6.14 1.68 0.31
N TRP A 203 -5.63 1.36 1.49
CA TRP A 203 -5.08 0.03 1.83
C TRP A 203 -5.98 -0.60 2.89
N THR A 204 -6.36 -1.84 2.69
CA THR A 204 -7.12 -2.61 3.67
C THR A 204 -6.22 -3.55 4.47
N ARG A 205 -6.72 -4.03 5.59
CA ARG A 205 -6.02 -5.03 6.42
C ARG A 205 -5.78 -6.36 5.71
N VAL A 206 -6.58 -6.68 4.69
CA VAL A 206 -6.38 -7.92 3.91
C VAL A 206 -5.39 -7.75 2.77
N GLY A 207 -4.86 -6.53 2.58
CA GLY A 207 -3.82 -6.23 1.60
C GLY A 207 -4.35 -5.74 0.25
N ASP A 208 -5.63 -5.31 0.18
CA ASP A 208 -6.07 -4.54 -0.98
C ASP A 208 -5.32 -3.20 -1.03
N ARG A 209 -5.12 -2.70 -2.24
CA ARG A 209 -4.69 -1.33 -2.54
C ARG A 209 -5.57 -0.84 -3.68
N VAL A 210 -6.43 0.11 -3.42
CA VAL A 210 -7.41 0.57 -4.41
C VAL A 210 -7.53 2.08 -4.43
N GLY A 211 -7.65 2.64 -5.63
CA GLY A 211 -8.02 4.03 -5.82
C GLY A 211 -9.50 4.24 -5.49
N VAL A 212 -9.80 5.25 -4.67
CA VAL A 212 -11.16 5.52 -4.19
C VAL A 212 -11.46 7.01 -4.17
N THR A 213 -12.75 7.34 -4.18
CA THR A 213 -13.24 8.66 -3.78
C THR A 213 -13.75 8.55 -2.35
N LEU A 214 -13.18 9.34 -1.43
CA LEU A 214 -13.67 9.43 -0.07
C LEU A 214 -14.99 10.23 -0.07
N VAL A 215 -16.08 9.60 0.38
CA VAL A 215 -17.38 10.24 0.53
C VAL A 215 -17.46 10.84 1.94
N ARG A 216 -17.25 10.03 2.97
CA ARG A 216 -17.39 10.47 4.36
C ARG A 216 -16.74 9.51 5.34
N CYS A 217 -16.19 10.04 6.44
CA CYS A 217 -15.86 9.29 7.64
C CYS A 217 -17.03 9.39 8.64
N ALA A 218 -17.44 8.26 9.21
CA ALA A 218 -18.53 8.14 10.18
C ALA A 218 -18.11 7.18 11.32
N ASP A 219 -18.93 7.03 12.36
CA ASP A 219 -18.60 6.18 13.51
C ASP A 219 -18.47 4.70 13.15
N ASP A 220 -19.26 4.25 12.20
CA ASP A 220 -19.32 2.86 11.73
C ASP A 220 -18.26 2.55 10.68
N GLY A 221 -17.59 3.56 10.11
CA GLY A 221 -16.56 3.35 9.12
C GLY A 221 -16.35 4.49 8.13
N VAL A 222 -15.69 4.17 7.04
CA VAL A 222 -15.36 5.08 5.95
C VAL A 222 -16.23 4.75 4.74
N GLN A 223 -17.02 5.70 4.30
CA GLN A 223 -17.86 5.60 3.10
C GLN A 223 -17.04 6.05 1.88
N LEU A 224 -17.00 5.20 0.88
CA LEU A 224 -16.13 5.31 -0.29
C LEU A 224 -16.92 5.04 -1.57
N GLN A 225 -16.40 5.54 -2.68
CA GLN A 225 -16.74 5.05 -4.01
C GLN A 225 -15.49 4.40 -4.62
N LEU A 226 -15.62 3.14 -4.99
CA LEU A 226 -14.66 2.44 -5.83
C LEU A 226 -14.79 2.93 -7.27
N GLU A 227 -13.86 2.53 -8.12
CA GLU A 227 -13.95 2.77 -9.55
C GLU A 227 -15.28 2.24 -10.12
N GLY A 228 -15.81 2.93 -11.13
CA GLY A 228 -17.14 2.63 -11.68
C GLY A 228 -18.30 3.13 -10.81
N GLY A 229 -18.03 3.91 -9.75
CA GLY A 229 -19.06 4.51 -8.89
C GLY A 229 -19.67 3.53 -7.88
N ILE A 230 -19.07 2.38 -7.66
CA ILE A 230 -19.55 1.38 -6.70
C ILE A 230 -19.39 1.92 -5.29
N ALA A 231 -20.50 2.15 -4.58
CA ALA A 231 -20.47 2.59 -3.19
C ALA A 231 -20.04 1.43 -2.27
N ALA A 232 -19.13 1.73 -1.35
CA ALA A 232 -18.65 0.80 -0.35
C ALA A 232 -18.55 1.48 1.02
N THR A 233 -18.72 0.71 2.08
CA THR A 233 -18.47 1.14 3.46
C THR A 233 -17.40 0.22 4.05
N LEU A 234 -16.26 0.81 4.40
CA LEU A 234 -15.15 0.12 5.05
C LEU A 234 -15.28 0.31 6.56
N ARG A 235 -15.31 -0.75 7.33
CA ARG A 235 -15.23 -0.65 8.80
C ARG A 235 -13.85 -0.13 9.22
N TRP A 236 -13.79 0.64 10.30
CA TRP A 236 -12.50 1.14 10.84
C TRP A 236 -11.52 0.00 11.14
N SER A 237 -12.04 -1.15 11.57
CA SER A 237 -11.25 -2.35 11.82
C SER A 237 -10.61 -2.96 10.56
N ASP A 238 -11.11 -2.65 9.38
CA ASP A 238 -10.60 -3.16 8.10
C ASP A 238 -9.67 -2.15 7.40
N LEU A 239 -9.53 -0.94 7.97
CA LEU A 239 -8.65 0.10 7.45
C LEU A 239 -7.18 -0.23 7.76
N GLY A 240 -6.36 -0.36 6.73
CA GLY A 240 -4.91 -0.32 6.81
C GLY A 240 -4.40 1.12 6.74
N ALA A 241 -4.61 1.79 5.63
CA ALA A 241 -4.29 3.21 5.46
C ALA A 241 -5.21 3.86 4.41
N LEU A 242 -5.39 5.18 4.52
CA LEU A 242 -6.08 6.00 3.51
C LEU A 242 -5.27 7.25 3.25
N ALA A 243 -4.68 7.37 2.06
CA ALA A 243 -3.94 8.55 1.63
C ALA A 243 -4.83 9.43 0.77
N LEU A 244 -5.04 10.68 1.17
CA LEU A 244 -5.80 11.67 0.42
C LEU A 244 -4.87 12.36 -0.57
N HIS A 245 -5.26 12.36 -1.84
CA HIS A 245 -4.54 13.06 -2.90
C HIS A 245 -5.09 14.49 -2.98
N GLY A 246 -4.27 15.44 -2.90
CA GLY A 246 -4.67 16.84 -2.97
C GLY A 246 -3.79 17.67 -2.06
N GLY A 247 -3.15 18.66 -2.66
CA GLY A 247 -2.23 19.52 -1.96
C GLY A 247 -0.90 18.87 -1.55
N CYS A 248 -0.60 17.65 -1.97
CA CYS A 248 0.70 17.01 -1.82
C CYS A 248 1.06 16.16 -3.05
N ALA A 249 2.35 15.85 -3.20
CA ALA A 249 2.87 14.92 -4.19
C ALA A 249 3.75 13.90 -3.44
N HIS A 250 3.28 12.66 -3.32
CA HIS A 250 4.03 11.58 -2.66
C HIS A 250 5.21 11.14 -3.54
N LEU A 251 6.39 10.93 -2.93
CA LEU A 251 7.57 10.48 -3.68
C LEU A 251 7.39 9.08 -4.28
N SER A 252 6.54 8.24 -3.69
CA SER A 252 6.22 6.93 -4.24
C SER A 252 5.48 6.99 -5.58
N ASP A 253 4.85 8.13 -5.92
CA ASP A 253 4.17 8.35 -7.20
C ASP A 253 5.07 9.07 -8.21
N LEU A 254 6.23 9.59 -7.78
CA LEU A 254 7.16 10.33 -8.63
C LEU A 254 8.28 9.44 -9.14
N THR A 255 8.81 9.75 -10.32
CA THR A 255 10.03 9.12 -10.81
C THR A 255 11.24 9.79 -10.17
N PRO A 256 12.14 9.05 -9.50
CA PRO A 256 13.35 9.64 -8.97
C PRO A 256 14.25 10.14 -10.11
N ALA A 257 14.85 11.30 -9.92
CA ALA A 257 15.81 11.88 -10.85
C ALA A 257 17.14 11.10 -10.83
N ALA A 258 17.47 10.50 -9.68
CA ALA A 258 18.62 9.63 -9.55
C ALA A 258 18.38 8.55 -8.48
N VAL A 259 18.91 7.36 -8.74
CA VAL A 259 18.93 6.22 -7.82
C VAL A 259 20.35 5.71 -7.71
N ARG A 260 20.86 5.57 -6.50
CA ARG A 260 22.13 4.93 -6.22
C ARG A 260 21.94 3.97 -5.05
N GLU A 261 22.14 2.70 -5.31
CA GLU A 261 21.97 1.62 -4.34
C GLU A 261 23.14 0.65 -4.44
N SER A 262 23.61 0.18 -3.30
CA SER A 262 24.68 -0.84 -3.21
C SER A 262 24.52 -1.63 -1.93
N GLY A 263 24.93 -2.89 -1.92
CA GLY A 263 25.12 -3.66 -0.69
C GLY A 263 26.42 -3.30 0.02
N PHE A 264 26.60 -3.82 1.24
CA PHE A 264 27.79 -3.59 2.07
C PHE A 264 29.06 -4.04 1.36
N ASP A 265 29.08 -5.25 0.82
CA ASP A 265 30.21 -5.84 0.10
C ASP A 265 30.13 -5.61 -1.42
N GLY A 266 29.17 -4.81 -1.90
CA GLY A 266 28.99 -4.48 -3.32
C GLY A 266 28.26 -5.54 -4.16
N ASP A 267 27.98 -6.73 -3.62
CA ASP A 267 27.50 -7.86 -4.41
C ASP A 267 25.96 -7.99 -4.44
N VAL A 268 25.26 -7.58 -3.39
CA VAL A 268 23.80 -7.69 -3.29
C VAL A 268 23.18 -6.31 -3.18
N VAL A 269 22.40 -5.95 -4.20
CA VAL A 269 21.61 -4.72 -4.19
C VAL A 269 20.16 -5.05 -3.85
N HIS A 270 19.61 -4.33 -2.87
CA HIS A 270 18.21 -4.36 -2.52
C HIS A 270 17.52 -3.11 -3.10
N PRO A 271 16.87 -3.22 -4.28
CA PRO A 271 16.24 -2.07 -4.91
C PRO A 271 15.15 -1.47 -4.02
N PHE A 272 15.07 -0.14 -3.97
CA PHE A 272 13.98 0.53 -3.28
C PHE A 272 12.61 0.11 -3.85
N ARG A 273 11.59 0.21 -3.01
CA ARG A 273 10.23 -0.15 -3.39
C ARG A 273 9.27 0.98 -3.07
N ARG A 274 8.27 1.11 -3.93
CA ARG A 274 7.20 2.09 -3.80
C ARG A 274 6.02 1.44 -3.10
N ASP A 275 5.51 2.09 -2.05
CA ASP A 275 4.36 1.63 -1.26
C ASP A 275 4.49 0.16 -0.79
N ALA A 276 5.73 -0.29 -0.65
CA ALA A 276 6.11 -1.62 -0.20
C ALA A 276 7.44 -1.55 0.56
N ASN A 277 7.65 -2.43 1.53
CA ASN A 277 8.92 -2.52 2.26
C ASN A 277 10.04 -3.11 1.37
N ALA A 278 11.28 -3.09 1.84
CA ALA A 278 12.44 -3.56 1.08
C ALA A 278 12.32 -5.01 0.56
N LEU A 279 11.48 -5.83 1.18
CA LEU A 279 11.20 -7.21 0.76
C LEU A 279 10.02 -7.33 -0.22
N GLY A 280 9.26 -6.25 -0.47
CA GLY A 280 8.07 -6.24 -1.31
C GLY A 280 6.77 -6.55 -0.57
N GLY A 281 6.82 -6.69 0.75
CA GLY A 281 5.64 -6.77 1.61
C GLY A 281 5.04 -5.40 1.92
N PRO A 282 3.95 -5.35 2.71
CA PRO A 282 3.38 -4.09 3.16
C PRO A 282 4.39 -3.31 4.01
N LEU A 283 4.40 -1.99 3.89
CA LEU A 283 5.12 -1.09 4.78
C LEU A 283 4.43 -1.07 6.15
N VAL A 284 5.17 -1.41 7.19
CA VAL A 284 4.66 -1.42 8.57
C VAL A 284 5.69 -0.82 9.50
N ALA A 285 5.31 0.22 10.22
CA ALA A 285 6.20 0.87 11.17
C ALA A 285 5.45 1.23 12.47
N GLY A 286 5.97 0.74 13.60
CA GLY A 286 5.41 0.95 14.92
C GLY A 286 4.00 0.35 15.07
N GLY A 287 3.76 -0.83 14.51
CA GLY A 287 2.47 -1.54 14.54
C GLY A 287 1.39 -0.91 13.67
N ARG A 288 1.72 0.05 12.79
CA ARG A 288 0.76 0.71 11.91
C ARG A 288 1.12 0.54 10.44
N ALA A 289 0.10 0.32 9.61
CA ALA A 289 0.27 0.34 8.17
C ALA A 289 0.69 1.75 7.70
N VAL A 290 1.67 1.80 6.81
CA VAL A 290 2.18 3.08 6.28
C VAL A 290 1.35 3.54 5.07
N GLY A 291 0.98 2.61 4.21
CA GLY A 291 0.31 2.90 2.94
C GLY A 291 1.28 3.55 1.94
N LYS A 292 1.37 4.86 1.92
CA LYS A 292 2.31 5.62 1.08
C LYS A 292 3.71 5.67 1.69
N GLY A 293 4.72 5.27 0.92
CA GLY A 293 6.10 5.30 1.40
C GLY A 293 7.11 4.68 0.45
N LEU A 294 8.37 4.67 0.89
CA LEU A 294 9.47 4.03 0.17
C LEU A 294 10.19 3.09 1.13
N GLY A 295 10.14 1.79 0.84
CA GLY A 295 10.96 0.80 1.53
C GLY A 295 12.35 0.73 0.90
N VAL A 296 13.38 0.89 1.70
CA VAL A 296 14.78 0.91 1.27
C VAL A 296 15.63 0.00 2.15
N HIS A 297 16.81 -0.35 1.64
CA HIS A 297 17.87 -1.00 2.39
C HIS A 297 19.14 -0.12 2.34
N SER A 298 20.03 -0.22 3.30
CA SER A 298 21.33 0.46 3.20
C SER A 298 22.23 -0.25 2.16
N LYS A 299 23.02 0.44 1.32
CA LYS A 299 23.04 1.88 1.08
C LYS A 299 22.00 2.25 0.03
N SER A 300 21.22 3.25 0.32
CA SER A 300 20.25 3.78 -0.63
C SER A 300 20.33 5.30 -0.67
N ARG A 301 20.34 5.87 -1.88
CA ARG A 301 20.28 7.31 -2.13
C ARG A 301 19.33 7.58 -3.27
N LEU A 302 18.20 8.21 -2.96
CA LEU A 302 17.11 8.48 -3.89
C LEU A 302 16.91 10.00 -4.01
N ALA A 303 17.06 10.55 -5.21
CA ALA A 303 16.89 11.98 -5.46
C ALA A 303 15.60 12.24 -6.24
N PHE A 304 14.82 13.23 -5.81
CA PHE A 304 13.56 13.65 -6.43
C PHE A 304 13.55 15.14 -6.65
N VAL A 305 13.01 15.57 -7.78
CA VAL A 305 12.83 17.00 -8.08
C VAL A 305 11.48 17.46 -7.56
N ALA A 306 11.48 18.54 -6.80
CA ALA A 306 10.26 19.15 -6.27
C ALA A 306 9.38 19.67 -7.43
N PRO A 307 8.10 19.25 -7.50
CA PRO A 307 7.20 19.62 -8.58
C PRO A 307 6.78 21.08 -8.50
N ALA A 308 6.13 21.58 -9.55
CA ALA A 308 5.51 22.90 -9.55
C ALA A 308 4.57 23.05 -8.34
N GLY A 309 4.63 24.19 -7.68
CA GLY A 309 3.84 24.50 -6.49
C GLY A 309 4.39 23.92 -5.18
N ALA A 310 5.48 23.17 -5.17
CA ALA A 310 6.09 22.69 -3.94
C ALA A 310 6.53 23.86 -3.04
N ALA A 311 6.15 23.80 -1.76
CA ALA A 311 6.47 24.81 -0.75
C ALA A 311 7.25 24.23 0.43
N SER A 312 7.06 22.95 0.75
CA SER A 312 7.81 22.22 1.76
C SER A 312 7.87 20.74 1.42
N PHE A 313 8.82 20.05 2.04
CA PHE A 313 8.95 18.60 2.05
C PHE A 313 8.73 18.08 3.47
N TRP A 314 8.11 16.91 3.60
CA TRP A 314 7.92 16.25 4.88
C TRP A 314 8.01 14.73 4.72
N THR A 315 8.57 14.10 5.72
CA THR A 315 8.55 12.63 5.86
C THR A 315 8.84 12.23 7.31
N ARG A 316 8.54 10.98 7.63
CA ARG A 316 9.09 10.30 8.81
C ARG A 316 9.93 9.13 8.34
N VAL A 317 10.90 8.72 9.14
CA VAL A 317 11.72 7.54 8.88
C VAL A 317 11.67 6.59 10.06
N ALA A 318 11.51 5.30 9.78
CA ALA A 318 11.49 4.24 10.77
C ALA A 318 12.14 2.97 10.20
N PHE A 319 12.51 2.05 11.08
CA PHE A 319 12.73 0.67 10.66
C PHE A 319 11.38 0.00 10.37
N ASP A 320 11.33 -0.84 9.34
CA ASP A 320 10.18 -1.71 9.06
C ASP A 320 10.03 -2.77 10.15
N ASP A 321 8.81 -3.03 10.59
CA ASP A 321 8.54 -3.96 11.68
C ASP A 321 8.96 -5.41 11.36
N SER A 322 9.18 -5.77 10.06
CA SER A 322 9.72 -7.07 9.66
C SER A 322 11.14 -7.35 10.19
N VAL A 323 11.86 -6.31 10.62
CA VAL A 323 13.17 -6.45 11.26
C VAL A 323 13.07 -7.24 12.57
N ALA A 324 11.98 -7.11 13.31
CA ALA A 324 11.76 -7.84 14.56
C ALA A 324 11.87 -9.37 14.40
N LEU A 325 11.52 -9.89 13.22
CA LEU A 325 11.57 -11.32 12.90
C LEU A 325 13.01 -11.86 12.76
N LEU A 326 13.99 -10.97 12.62
CA LEU A 326 15.39 -11.35 12.42
C LEU A 326 16.14 -11.57 13.74
N GLY A 327 15.64 -11.06 14.86
CA GLY A 327 16.37 -11.05 16.14
C GLY A 327 17.67 -10.24 16.08
N LEU A 328 17.74 -9.23 15.23
CA LEU A 328 18.88 -8.34 15.02
C LEU A 328 18.57 -6.94 15.57
N GLU A 329 19.62 -6.20 15.87
CA GLU A 329 19.56 -4.79 16.27
C GLU A 329 20.30 -3.90 15.25
N PRO A 330 19.77 -3.78 14.01
CA PRO A 330 20.42 -2.98 12.99
C PRO A 330 20.44 -1.49 13.36
N ARG A 331 21.41 -0.77 12.78
CA ARG A 331 21.61 0.66 12.98
C ARG A 331 22.05 1.30 11.67
N VAL A 332 21.43 2.41 11.35
CA VAL A 332 21.69 3.14 10.12
C VAL A 332 21.95 4.62 10.38
N ASP A 333 22.63 5.28 9.46
CA ASP A 333 22.66 6.73 9.37
C ASP A 333 21.66 7.17 8.31
N VAL A 334 20.74 8.05 8.68
CA VAL A 334 19.72 8.57 7.75
C VAL A 334 19.89 10.07 7.56
N ARG A 335 19.71 10.55 6.33
CA ARG A 335 19.81 11.96 5.96
C ARG A 335 18.74 12.36 4.96
N VAL A 336 18.33 13.62 5.06
CA VAL A 336 17.60 14.31 4.00
C VAL A 336 18.43 15.51 3.58
N LEU A 337 18.65 15.64 2.27
CA LEU A 337 19.35 16.78 1.68
C LEU A 337 18.41 17.59 0.79
N VAL A 338 18.59 18.89 0.76
CA VAL A 338 18.02 19.80 -0.25
C VAL A 338 19.19 20.40 -1.04
N GLY A 339 19.27 20.06 -2.33
CA GLY A 339 20.51 20.22 -3.08
C GLY A 339 21.63 19.41 -2.43
N ASP A 340 22.73 20.08 -2.14
CA ASP A 340 23.91 19.46 -1.45
C ASP A 340 23.87 19.67 0.07
N LYS A 341 22.88 20.39 0.59
CA LYS A 341 22.82 20.71 2.03
C LYS A 341 22.04 19.64 2.78
N VAL A 342 22.68 19.05 3.81
CA VAL A 342 21.99 18.20 4.79
C VAL A 342 21.06 19.07 5.64
N VAL A 343 19.76 18.80 5.60
CA VAL A 343 18.72 19.52 6.32
C VAL A 343 18.10 18.71 7.46
N PHE A 344 18.29 17.40 7.43
CA PHE A 344 17.93 16.48 8.50
C PHE A 344 18.95 15.34 8.56
N GLU A 345 19.38 14.97 9.76
CA GLU A 345 20.30 13.84 9.97
C GLU A 345 19.96 13.11 11.28
N ARG A 346 20.01 11.80 11.25
CA ARG A 346 20.05 10.91 12.42
C ARG A 346 21.16 9.90 12.23
N LYS A 347 22.20 10.01 13.05
CA LYS A 347 23.27 9.02 13.11
C LYS A 347 22.94 7.94 14.12
N ASP A 348 23.41 6.74 13.82
CA ASP A 348 23.25 5.58 14.71
C ASP A 348 21.79 5.33 15.09
N PHE A 349 20.86 5.56 14.12
CA PHE A 349 19.44 5.30 14.29
C PHE A 349 19.23 3.80 14.40
N ALA A 350 18.70 3.33 15.54
CA ALA A 350 18.60 1.92 15.87
C ALA A 350 17.17 1.39 15.70
N PHE A 351 17.04 0.11 15.35
CA PHE A 351 15.78 -0.60 15.45
C PHE A 351 15.19 -0.50 16.89
N GLY A 352 13.89 -0.36 16.99
CA GLY A 352 13.18 -0.16 18.28
C GLY A 352 13.06 1.30 18.71
N GLN A 353 13.78 2.24 18.09
CA GLN A 353 13.53 3.66 18.28
C GLN A 353 12.26 4.10 17.55
N SER A 354 11.57 5.09 18.12
CA SER A 354 10.38 5.69 17.48
C SER A 354 10.73 6.28 16.12
N ALA A 355 9.76 6.29 15.21
CA ALA A 355 9.87 6.97 13.93
C ALA A 355 10.37 8.42 14.13
N GLN A 356 11.35 8.81 13.33
CA GLN A 356 11.96 10.15 13.38
C GLN A 356 11.25 11.04 12.37
N ASP A 357 10.77 12.18 12.83
CA ASP A 357 10.08 13.17 12.02
C ASP A 357 11.08 14.22 11.52
N THR A 358 11.03 14.54 10.22
CA THR A 358 11.90 15.57 9.64
C THR A 358 11.45 16.99 9.99
N GLY A 359 10.20 17.15 10.43
CA GLY A 359 9.51 18.44 10.38
C GLY A 359 9.29 18.93 8.94
N LEU A 360 8.69 20.08 8.81
CA LEU A 360 8.50 20.72 7.51
C LEU A 360 9.82 21.34 7.02
N LEU A 361 10.39 20.79 5.96
CA LEU A 361 11.62 21.27 5.35
C LEU A 361 11.27 22.21 4.18
N PRO A 362 11.69 23.48 4.21
CA PRO A 362 11.40 24.42 3.12
C PRO A 362 12.05 23.95 1.80
N VAL A 363 11.25 23.89 0.74
CA VAL A 363 11.69 23.60 -0.63
C VAL A 363 10.96 24.50 -1.62
N ARG A 364 11.50 24.63 -2.83
CA ARG A 364 10.88 25.32 -3.95
C ARG A 364 10.77 24.37 -5.14
N ALA A 365 9.87 24.68 -6.05
CA ALA A 365 9.81 23.97 -7.33
C ALA A 365 11.18 23.94 -8.00
N GLY A 366 11.60 22.76 -8.46
CA GLY A 366 12.90 22.52 -9.06
C GLY A 366 14.02 22.15 -8.08
N ASP A 367 13.85 22.33 -6.76
CA ASP A 367 14.84 21.88 -5.79
C ASP A 367 14.92 20.34 -5.81
N THR A 368 16.12 19.81 -5.62
CA THR A 368 16.32 18.36 -5.49
C THR A 368 16.32 17.98 -4.02
N VAL A 369 15.41 17.09 -3.63
CA VAL A 369 15.38 16.45 -2.32
C VAL A 369 15.99 15.07 -2.45
N THR A 370 17.00 14.75 -1.61
CA THR A 370 17.65 13.44 -1.57
C THR A 370 17.38 12.77 -0.23
N LEU A 371 16.87 11.54 -0.29
CA LEU A 371 16.73 10.64 0.84
C LEU A 371 17.92 9.67 0.84
N GLU A 372 18.62 9.59 1.95
CA GLU A 372 19.83 8.77 2.08
C GLU A 372 19.76 7.88 3.32
N VAL A 373 20.08 6.60 3.14
CA VAL A 373 20.26 5.61 4.21
C VAL A 373 21.62 4.95 4.00
N ASP A 374 22.49 5.06 5.02
CA ASP A 374 23.80 4.41 5.05
C ASP A 374 23.85 3.41 6.21
N HIS A 375 24.64 2.34 6.10
CA HIS A 375 24.80 1.32 7.14
C HIS A 375 25.52 1.82 8.42
N GLY A 376 25.92 3.10 8.46
CA GLY A 376 26.55 3.69 9.64
C GLY A 376 27.84 2.93 10.05
N LYS A 377 27.92 2.54 11.34
CA LYS A 377 29.03 1.79 11.91
C LYS A 377 28.90 0.28 11.78
N GLY A 378 27.72 -0.20 11.34
CA GLY A 378 27.41 -1.62 11.25
C GLY A 378 27.70 -2.22 9.88
N ARG A 379 27.22 -3.46 9.70
CA ARG A 379 26.97 -4.06 8.40
C ARG A 379 25.53 -3.79 8.03
N ASP A 380 25.12 -4.11 6.81
CA ASP A 380 23.80 -3.88 6.29
C ASP A 380 22.74 -4.95 6.67
N LEU A 381 23.06 -5.85 7.60
CA LEU A 381 22.15 -6.93 7.99
C LEU A 381 20.92 -6.40 8.71
N GLY A 382 19.77 -6.52 8.05
CA GLY A 382 18.48 -6.10 8.61
C GLY A 382 18.19 -4.60 8.48
N ASP A 383 18.98 -3.86 7.70
CA ASP A 383 18.83 -2.41 7.50
C ASP A 383 17.61 -2.07 6.61
N ARG A 384 16.43 -2.60 7.00
CA ARG A 384 15.16 -2.35 6.31
C ARG A 384 14.53 -1.10 6.88
N VAL A 385 14.54 -0.05 6.12
CA VAL A 385 14.08 1.28 6.53
C VAL A 385 12.92 1.72 5.65
N ASP A 386 11.92 2.32 6.28
CA ASP A 386 10.76 2.89 5.63
C ASP A 386 10.80 4.41 5.73
N TRP A 387 10.80 5.09 4.59
CA TRP A 387 10.42 6.49 4.48
C TRP A 387 8.89 6.57 4.46
N ILE A 388 8.31 7.04 5.56
CA ILE A 388 6.87 7.07 5.79
C ILE A 388 6.29 8.33 5.16
N ALA A 389 5.39 8.15 4.20
CA ALA A 389 4.69 9.21 3.50
C ALA A 389 5.59 10.38 3.03
N PRO A 390 6.76 10.09 2.41
CA PRO A 390 7.63 11.16 1.91
C PRO A 390 6.89 11.94 0.83
N MET A 391 6.69 13.25 1.04
CA MET A 391 5.86 14.06 0.15
C MET A 391 6.31 15.51 0.07
N PHE A 392 6.09 16.08 -1.09
CA PHE A 392 6.09 17.52 -1.27
C PHE A 392 4.70 18.10 -0.95
N LEU A 393 4.64 19.08 -0.08
CA LEU A 393 3.42 19.82 0.20
C LEU A 393 3.33 20.99 -0.79
N LEU A 394 2.21 21.03 -1.51
CA LEU A 394 1.99 22.04 -2.53
C LEU A 394 1.37 23.28 -1.90
N GLY A 395 1.84 24.48 -2.23
CA GLY A 395 1.25 25.73 -1.80
C GLY A 395 -0.25 25.79 -2.18
N ARG A 396 -1.05 26.47 -1.39
CA ARG A 396 -2.41 26.84 -1.83
C ARG A 396 -2.25 27.84 -2.95
N GLY A 397 -2.67 27.48 -4.17
CA GLY A 397 -2.70 28.39 -5.29
C GLY A 397 -3.65 29.56 -5.03
#